data_4b8a20f70c9d4b1fe58c088865233b93
#
_entry.id   4b8a20f70c9d4b1fe58c088865233b93
#
_cell.length_a   1.000
_cell.length_b   1.000
_cell.length_c   1.000
_cell.angle_alpha   90.00
_cell.angle_beta   90.00
_cell.angle_gamma   90.00
#
_symmetry.space_group_name_H-M   'P 1'
#
loop_
_entity.id
_entity.type
_entity.pdbx_description
1 polymer ?
#
loop_
_entity_poly.entity_id
_entity_poly.type
_entity_poly.pdbx_seq_one_letter_code
_entity_poly.pdbx_strand_id
1 'polypeptide(L)'
;MNISQQSENLRIHIASHAKNFKLSWVQLGQGLYAVWRDKLYSAWGFEKFEDFCVRELGIKKPLALKLVKTYFFVEQDEPVYLKKEFSESREVSVIPGYEGLDVLRRARGHKELTREDYTKLRKDIFEKGRDASLVRKDLTVMIKERKKIDPDEARQERRDQSVRRLVAALKSFKKDMETLKLVQPGIIEEAESLLKRLEEENAHDPQTR
;
A
#
# COMPACT_ATOMS: atom_id res chain seq x y z
N MET A 1 17.07 -43.49 -21.12
CA MET A 1 17.20 -42.26 -20.34
C MET A 1 16.83 -42.59 -18.90
N ASN A 2 17.71 -42.31 -17.95
CA ASN A 2 17.51 -42.79 -16.56
C ASN A 2 16.43 -41.91 -15.88
N ILE A 3 15.47 -42.51 -15.18
CA ILE A 3 14.38 -41.83 -14.46
C ILE A 3 14.91 -40.71 -13.55
N SER A 4 16.08 -40.91 -12.95
CA SER A 4 16.77 -39.91 -12.13
C SER A 4 17.15 -38.67 -12.92
N GLN A 5 17.61 -38.78 -14.15
CA GLN A 5 17.98 -37.66 -15.03
C GLN A 5 16.73 -36.88 -15.46
N GLN A 6 15.63 -37.54 -15.76
CA GLN A 6 14.37 -36.91 -16.13
C GLN A 6 13.76 -36.11 -14.97
N SER A 7 13.80 -36.71 -13.75
CA SER A 7 13.28 -36.04 -12.54
C SER A 7 14.08 -34.76 -12.20
N GLU A 8 15.41 -34.78 -12.32
CA GLU A 8 16.26 -33.63 -12.07
C GLU A 8 16.06 -32.52 -13.14
N ASN A 9 15.96 -32.91 -14.40
CA ASN A 9 15.63 -31.94 -15.46
C ASN A 9 14.28 -31.27 -15.20
N LEU A 10 13.26 -32.02 -14.81
CA LEU A 10 11.94 -31.48 -14.48
C LEU A 10 12.01 -30.52 -13.28
N ARG A 11 12.77 -30.84 -12.26
CA ARG A 11 13.01 -30.00 -11.08
C ARG A 11 13.62 -28.64 -11.48
N ILE A 12 14.66 -28.66 -12.33
CA ILE A 12 15.32 -27.45 -12.85
C ILE A 12 14.32 -26.59 -13.64
N HIS A 13 13.52 -27.21 -14.51
CA HIS A 13 12.49 -26.51 -15.28
C HIS A 13 11.45 -25.85 -14.38
N ILE A 14 10.92 -26.57 -13.40
CA ILE A 14 9.94 -26.01 -12.43
C ILE A 14 10.54 -24.84 -11.67
N ALA A 15 11.79 -24.96 -11.20
CA ALA A 15 12.47 -23.86 -10.50
C ALA A 15 12.64 -22.62 -11.38
N SER A 16 13.00 -22.80 -12.67
CA SER A 16 13.10 -21.72 -13.63
C SER A 16 11.73 -21.01 -13.85
N HIS A 17 10.66 -21.78 -14.06
CA HIS A 17 9.33 -21.22 -14.23
C HIS A 17 8.83 -20.48 -12.97
N ALA A 18 9.09 -21.04 -11.79
CA ALA A 18 8.77 -20.38 -10.53
C ALA A 18 9.52 -19.06 -10.33
N LYS A 19 10.80 -19.01 -10.76
CA LYS A 19 11.61 -17.78 -10.77
C LYS A 19 11.01 -16.74 -11.71
N ASN A 20 10.70 -17.11 -12.94
CA ASN A 20 10.09 -16.23 -13.94
C ASN A 20 8.74 -15.68 -13.45
N PHE A 21 7.92 -16.53 -12.85
CA PHE A 21 6.65 -16.11 -12.24
C PHE A 21 6.84 -15.06 -11.14
N LYS A 22 7.80 -15.27 -10.23
CA LYS A 22 8.11 -14.30 -9.17
C LYS A 22 8.62 -12.96 -9.70
N LEU A 23 9.26 -12.93 -10.87
CA LEU A 23 9.85 -11.73 -11.48
C LEU A 23 8.94 -11.06 -12.52
N SER A 24 7.89 -11.74 -13.00
CA SER A 24 7.02 -11.24 -14.08
C SER A 24 6.36 -9.88 -13.76
N TRP A 25 6.13 -9.60 -12.49
CA TRP A 25 5.55 -8.33 -12.05
C TRP A 25 6.47 -7.13 -12.35
N VAL A 26 7.78 -7.33 -12.49
CA VAL A 26 8.75 -6.25 -12.74
C VAL A 26 8.48 -5.59 -14.09
N GLN A 27 8.33 -6.38 -15.15
CA GLN A 27 8.02 -5.87 -16.48
C GLN A 27 6.65 -5.18 -16.51
N LEU A 28 5.64 -5.79 -15.89
CA LEU A 28 4.33 -5.18 -15.76
C LEU A 28 4.40 -3.88 -14.97
N GLY A 29 5.08 -3.86 -13.83
CA GLY A 29 5.27 -2.68 -12.99
C GLY A 29 5.99 -1.55 -13.72
N GLN A 30 7.02 -1.88 -14.49
CA GLN A 30 7.75 -0.93 -15.34
C GLN A 30 6.85 -0.30 -16.40
N GLY A 31 6.11 -1.13 -17.14
CA GLY A 31 5.16 -0.64 -18.14
C GLY A 31 4.07 0.24 -17.54
N LEU A 32 3.44 -0.21 -16.44
CA LEU A 32 2.44 0.58 -15.73
C LEU A 32 3.00 1.91 -15.18
N TYR A 33 4.24 1.90 -14.68
CA TYR A 33 4.89 3.11 -14.21
C TYR A 33 5.14 4.11 -15.34
N ALA A 34 5.63 3.67 -16.52
CA ALA A 34 5.81 4.52 -17.68
C ALA A 34 4.48 5.12 -18.14
N VAL A 35 3.44 4.29 -18.27
CA VAL A 35 2.08 4.76 -18.65
C VAL A 35 1.53 5.77 -17.65
N TRP A 36 1.71 5.53 -16.36
CA TRP A 36 1.25 6.45 -15.32
C TRP A 36 2.02 7.76 -15.29
N ARG A 37 3.36 7.69 -15.36
CA ARG A 37 4.26 8.87 -15.31
C ARG A 37 4.04 9.80 -16.51
N ASP A 38 3.99 9.23 -17.70
CA ASP A 38 3.95 9.97 -18.96
C ASP A 38 2.51 10.20 -19.45
N LYS A 39 1.50 9.78 -18.65
CA LYS A 39 0.06 9.91 -18.93
C LYS A 39 -0.35 9.33 -20.29
N LEU A 40 0.31 8.27 -20.76
CA LEU A 40 0.09 7.69 -22.09
C LEU A 40 -1.36 7.18 -22.26
N TYR A 41 -2.03 6.80 -21.19
CA TYR A 41 -3.44 6.40 -21.18
C TYR A 41 -4.37 7.47 -21.80
N SER A 42 -4.00 8.75 -21.73
CA SER A 42 -4.78 9.83 -22.33
C SER A 42 -4.78 9.78 -23.86
N ALA A 43 -3.65 9.39 -24.48
CA ALA A 43 -3.54 9.20 -25.92
C ALA A 43 -4.40 8.00 -26.41
N TRP A 44 -4.75 7.08 -25.53
CA TRP A 44 -5.61 5.92 -25.82
C TRP A 44 -7.09 6.16 -25.48
N GLY A 45 -7.48 7.41 -25.16
CA GLY A 45 -8.86 7.79 -24.91
C GLY A 45 -9.34 7.56 -23.48
N PHE A 46 -8.45 7.30 -22.53
CA PHE A 46 -8.81 7.17 -21.13
C PHE A 46 -8.57 8.47 -20.38
N GLU A 47 -9.55 8.91 -19.56
CA GLU A 47 -9.39 10.10 -18.71
C GLU A 47 -8.50 9.83 -17.50
N LYS A 48 -8.49 8.60 -17.00
CA LYS A 48 -7.75 8.19 -15.79
C LYS A 48 -6.95 6.93 -16.03
N PHE A 49 -5.78 6.89 -15.42
CA PHE A 49 -4.93 5.69 -15.41
C PHE A 49 -5.64 4.44 -14.89
N GLU A 50 -6.47 4.62 -13.86
CA GLU A 50 -7.23 3.52 -13.27
C GLU A 50 -8.25 2.92 -14.23
N ASP A 51 -8.88 3.74 -15.05
CA ASP A 51 -9.86 3.29 -16.05
C ASP A 51 -9.18 2.47 -17.14
N PHE A 52 -8.01 2.90 -17.61
CA PHE A 52 -7.14 2.11 -18.50
C PHE A 52 -6.80 0.75 -17.86
N CYS A 53 -6.32 0.74 -16.62
CA CYS A 53 -5.95 -0.51 -15.95
C CYS A 53 -7.11 -1.48 -15.82
N VAL A 54 -8.32 -0.98 -15.50
CA VAL A 54 -9.49 -1.84 -15.28
C VAL A 54 -10.07 -2.33 -16.61
N ARG A 55 -10.26 -1.42 -17.60
CA ARG A 55 -10.97 -1.74 -18.84
C ARG A 55 -10.11 -2.48 -19.85
N GLU A 56 -8.85 -2.08 -19.98
CA GLU A 56 -7.92 -2.64 -20.96
C GLU A 56 -7.18 -3.87 -20.42
N LEU A 57 -6.72 -3.80 -19.16
CA LEU A 57 -5.86 -4.84 -18.57
C LEU A 57 -6.59 -5.76 -17.60
N GLY A 58 -7.83 -5.45 -17.20
CA GLY A 58 -8.53 -6.20 -16.15
C GLY A 58 -7.90 -6.08 -14.75
N ILE A 59 -6.99 -5.13 -14.53
CA ILE A 59 -6.26 -4.96 -13.29
C ILE A 59 -6.96 -3.92 -12.42
N LYS A 60 -7.42 -4.35 -11.23
CA LYS A 60 -8.08 -3.45 -10.28
C LYS A 60 -7.13 -2.34 -9.81
N LYS A 61 -7.68 -1.12 -9.64
CA LYS A 61 -6.97 0.09 -9.18
C LYS A 61 -5.98 -0.14 -8.02
N PRO A 62 -6.36 -0.84 -6.91
CA PRO A 62 -5.42 -1.02 -5.79
C PRO A 62 -4.17 -1.83 -6.17
N LEU A 63 -4.31 -2.82 -7.04
CA LEU A 63 -3.18 -3.62 -7.52
C LEU A 63 -2.32 -2.82 -8.49
N ALA A 64 -2.92 -2.13 -9.46
CA ALA A 64 -2.18 -1.30 -10.42
C ALA A 64 -1.32 -0.25 -9.70
N LEU A 65 -1.91 0.52 -8.78
CA LEU A 65 -1.18 1.52 -8.00
C LEU A 65 -0.12 0.90 -7.08
N LYS A 66 -0.35 -0.30 -6.55
CA LYS A 66 0.64 -1.02 -5.77
C LYS A 66 1.85 -1.38 -6.64
N LEU A 67 1.64 -1.96 -7.81
CA LEU A 67 2.71 -2.33 -8.74
C LEU A 67 3.53 -1.12 -9.18
N VAL A 68 2.88 -0.03 -9.58
CA VAL A 68 3.54 1.24 -9.95
C VAL A 68 4.44 1.75 -8.82
N LYS A 69 3.89 1.87 -7.61
CA LYS A 69 4.64 2.39 -6.45
C LYS A 69 5.76 1.46 -6.01
N THR A 70 5.55 0.14 -6.11
CA THR A 70 6.58 -0.84 -5.74
C THR A 70 7.70 -0.87 -6.76
N TYR A 71 7.38 -0.78 -8.07
CA TYR A 71 8.40 -0.68 -9.11
C TYR A 71 9.25 0.58 -8.92
N PHE A 72 8.64 1.74 -8.75
CA PHE A 72 9.35 3.00 -8.50
C PHE A 72 10.27 2.92 -7.28
N PHE A 73 9.79 2.34 -6.17
CA PHE A 73 10.60 2.12 -4.98
C PHE A 73 11.82 1.23 -5.28
N VAL A 74 11.62 0.12 -6.00
CA VAL A 74 12.72 -0.78 -6.36
C VAL A 74 13.73 -0.11 -7.28
N GLU A 75 13.28 0.69 -8.23
CA GLU A 75 14.13 1.46 -9.14
C GLU A 75 15.02 2.47 -8.38
N GLN A 76 14.49 3.12 -7.35
CA GLN A 76 15.20 4.17 -6.59
C GLN A 76 16.03 3.63 -5.42
N ASP A 77 15.43 2.74 -4.61
CA ASP A 77 16.03 2.31 -3.33
C ASP A 77 16.71 0.93 -3.40
N GLU A 78 16.30 0.06 -4.33
CA GLU A 78 16.79 -1.32 -4.45
C GLU A 78 17.13 -1.71 -5.91
N PRO A 79 17.89 -0.89 -6.66
CA PRO A 79 18.12 -1.11 -8.10
C PRO A 79 18.83 -2.42 -8.41
N VAL A 80 19.55 -2.98 -7.44
CA VAL A 80 20.23 -4.29 -7.57
C VAL A 80 19.23 -5.40 -7.85
N TYR A 81 18.01 -5.30 -7.33
CA TYR A 81 16.94 -6.27 -7.58
C TYR A 81 16.54 -6.39 -9.06
N LEU A 82 16.64 -5.30 -9.82
CA LEU A 82 16.30 -5.25 -11.24
C LEU A 82 17.38 -5.83 -12.14
N LYS A 83 18.56 -6.07 -11.60
CA LYS A 83 19.67 -6.66 -12.36
C LYS A 83 19.47 -8.16 -12.54
N LYS A 84 19.83 -8.66 -13.73
CA LYS A 84 19.71 -10.08 -14.08
C LYS A 84 20.52 -10.96 -13.15
N GLU A 85 21.73 -10.52 -12.79
CA GLU A 85 22.65 -11.21 -11.88
C GLU A 85 22.04 -11.44 -10.51
N PHE A 86 21.18 -10.53 -10.02
CA PHE A 86 20.50 -10.71 -8.75
C PHE A 86 19.62 -11.97 -8.74
N SER A 87 18.86 -12.16 -9.81
CA SER A 87 17.99 -13.32 -9.92
C SER A 87 18.74 -14.61 -10.26
N GLU A 88 19.81 -14.53 -11.03
CA GLU A 88 20.62 -15.69 -11.42
C GLU A 88 21.42 -16.28 -10.27
N SER A 89 21.92 -15.43 -9.38
CA SER A 89 22.76 -15.83 -8.23
C SER A 89 21.97 -16.34 -7.01
N ARG A 90 20.62 -16.35 -7.05
CA ARG A 90 19.80 -16.68 -5.88
C ARG A 90 18.86 -17.86 -6.11
N GLU A 91 18.61 -18.59 -5.01
CA GLU A 91 17.55 -19.60 -4.98
C GLU A 91 16.17 -18.92 -5.15
N VAL A 92 15.25 -19.65 -5.77
CA VAL A 92 13.88 -19.18 -6.01
C VAL A 92 13.16 -18.83 -4.71
N SER A 93 13.42 -19.57 -3.63
CA SER A 93 12.83 -19.35 -2.30
C SER A 93 13.11 -17.96 -1.75
N VAL A 94 14.31 -17.42 -2.02
CA VAL A 94 14.82 -16.16 -1.46
C VAL A 94 14.48 -14.95 -2.34
N ILE A 95 14.04 -15.14 -3.59
CA ILE A 95 13.63 -14.03 -4.45
C ILE A 95 12.28 -13.49 -3.96
N PRO A 96 12.22 -12.23 -3.49
CA PRO A 96 10.97 -11.65 -3.02
C PRO A 96 10.05 -11.31 -4.20
N GLY A 97 8.74 -11.52 -4.02
CA GLY A 97 7.72 -11.01 -4.92
C GLY A 97 7.40 -9.55 -4.62
N TYR A 98 6.53 -8.95 -5.47
CA TYR A 98 6.11 -7.54 -5.30
C TYR A 98 5.49 -7.26 -3.92
N GLU A 99 4.88 -8.24 -3.27
CA GLU A 99 4.25 -8.07 -1.96
C GLU A 99 5.27 -7.81 -0.85
N GLY A 100 6.39 -8.55 -0.84
CA GLY A 100 7.50 -8.31 0.08
C GLY A 100 8.14 -6.94 -0.13
N LEU A 101 8.34 -6.57 -1.38
CA LEU A 101 8.90 -5.26 -1.73
C LEU A 101 7.93 -4.11 -1.41
N ASP A 102 6.60 -4.30 -1.52
CA ASP A 102 5.62 -3.32 -1.05
C ASP A 102 5.67 -3.12 0.47
N VAL A 103 5.97 -4.17 1.25
CA VAL A 103 6.19 -4.05 2.70
C VAL A 103 7.41 -3.18 2.98
N LEU A 104 8.54 -3.38 2.29
CA LEU A 104 9.74 -2.55 2.43
C LEU A 104 9.50 -1.10 2.03
N ARG A 105 8.81 -0.88 0.91
CA ARG A 105 8.42 0.47 0.47
C ARG A 105 7.63 1.21 1.55
N ARG A 106 6.70 0.53 2.21
CA ARG A 106 5.90 1.12 3.32
C ARG A 106 6.77 1.39 4.53
N ALA A 107 7.65 0.45 4.90
CA ALA A 107 8.58 0.63 6.00
C ALA A 107 9.51 1.83 5.76
N ARG A 108 10.01 2.01 4.53
CA ARG A 108 10.90 3.12 4.15
C ARG A 108 10.23 4.49 4.35
N GLY A 109 8.93 4.58 4.08
CA GLY A 109 8.16 5.83 4.23
C GLY A 109 7.63 6.10 5.65
N HIS A 110 7.88 5.21 6.62
CA HIS A 110 7.32 5.33 7.95
C HIS A 110 8.24 6.12 8.89
N LYS A 111 7.75 7.25 9.39
CA LYS A 111 8.56 8.20 10.21
C LYS A 111 9.03 7.61 11.55
N GLU A 112 8.22 6.70 12.12
CA GLU A 112 8.50 6.11 13.43
C GLU A 112 9.55 4.98 13.38
N LEU A 113 9.86 4.46 12.17
CA LEU A 113 10.84 3.39 12.02
C LEU A 113 12.26 3.93 11.92
N THR A 114 13.15 3.28 12.64
CA THR A 114 14.58 3.57 12.56
C THR A 114 15.22 2.92 11.33
N ARG A 115 16.45 3.31 11.03
CA ARG A 115 17.24 2.69 9.97
C ARG A 115 17.53 1.21 10.28
N GLU A 116 17.70 0.86 11.55
CA GLU A 116 17.91 -0.52 12.00
C GLU A 116 16.65 -1.37 11.76
N ASP A 117 15.46 -0.84 12.08
CA ASP A 117 14.18 -1.51 11.82
C ASP A 117 14.02 -1.83 10.34
N TYR A 118 14.29 -0.86 9.48
CA TYR A 118 14.27 -1.07 8.03
C TYR A 118 15.28 -2.13 7.58
N THR A 119 16.52 -2.06 8.08
CA THR A 119 17.57 -3.03 7.73
C THR A 119 17.18 -4.45 8.15
N LYS A 120 16.54 -4.62 9.31
CA LYS A 120 16.03 -5.92 9.78
C LYS A 120 14.96 -6.47 8.84
N LEU A 121 13.96 -5.66 8.50
CA LEU A 121 12.90 -6.07 7.56
C LEU A 121 13.46 -6.40 6.17
N ARG A 122 14.45 -5.63 5.72
CA ARG A 122 15.14 -5.85 4.45
C ARG A 122 15.87 -7.20 4.43
N LYS A 123 16.61 -7.53 5.51
CA LYS A 123 17.26 -8.85 5.64
C LYS A 123 16.25 -9.99 5.65
N ASP A 124 15.16 -9.83 6.36
CA ASP A 124 14.10 -10.86 6.42
C ASP A 124 13.52 -11.15 5.03
N ILE A 125 13.35 -10.13 4.19
CA ILE A 125 12.79 -10.29 2.84
C ILE A 125 13.84 -10.76 1.84
N PHE A 126 15.03 -10.15 1.80
CA PHE A 126 16.03 -10.41 0.76
C PHE A 126 16.99 -11.57 1.05
N GLU A 127 17.24 -11.86 2.32
CA GLU A 127 18.21 -12.88 2.71
C GLU A 127 17.55 -14.15 3.24
N LYS A 128 16.46 -14.01 4.01
CA LYS A 128 15.75 -15.15 4.61
C LYS A 128 14.54 -15.62 3.80
N GLY A 129 14.11 -14.88 2.78
CA GLY A 129 12.93 -15.21 1.97
C GLY A 129 11.64 -15.34 2.78
N ARG A 130 11.52 -14.61 3.91
CA ARG A 130 10.35 -14.66 4.78
C ARG A 130 9.09 -14.24 4.04
N ASP A 131 7.98 -14.88 4.36
CA ASP A 131 6.68 -14.57 3.79
C ASP A 131 6.27 -13.12 4.04
N ALA A 132 5.79 -12.45 2.98
CA ALA A 132 5.40 -11.04 3.02
C ALA A 132 4.29 -10.74 4.04
N SER A 133 3.41 -11.70 4.32
CA SER A 133 2.32 -11.52 5.31
C SER A 133 2.87 -11.50 6.73
N LEU A 134 3.87 -12.33 7.03
CA LEU A 134 4.55 -12.36 8.32
C LEU A 134 5.34 -11.07 8.54
N VAL A 135 6.13 -10.66 7.55
CA VAL A 135 6.91 -9.42 7.64
C VAL A 135 6.01 -8.19 7.77
N ARG A 136 4.82 -8.21 7.16
CA ARG A 136 3.81 -7.15 7.33
C ARG A 136 3.26 -7.10 8.75
N LYS A 137 3.06 -8.25 9.40
CA LYS A 137 2.66 -8.31 10.83
C LYS A 137 3.76 -7.73 11.71
N ASP A 138 5.02 -8.12 11.47
CA ASP A 138 6.16 -7.60 12.22
C ASP A 138 6.28 -6.07 12.05
N LEU A 139 6.14 -5.56 10.83
CA LEU A 139 6.09 -4.13 10.56
C LEU A 139 4.99 -3.43 11.38
N THR A 140 3.79 -4.01 11.44
CA THR A 140 2.68 -3.44 12.20
C THR A 140 2.97 -3.41 13.70
N VAL A 141 3.59 -4.47 14.24
CA VAL A 141 4.00 -4.55 15.65
C VAL A 141 5.09 -3.50 15.94
N MET A 142 6.12 -3.41 15.11
CA MET A 142 7.19 -2.41 15.26
C MET A 142 6.64 -0.98 15.29
N ILE A 143 5.72 -0.66 14.38
CA ILE A 143 5.07 0.66 14.34
C ILE A 143 4.30 0.93 15.64
N LYS A 144 3.55 -0.07 16.15
CA LYS A 144 2.82 0.06 17.41
C LYS A 144 3.75 0.25 18.60
N GLU A 145 4.86 -0.48 18.65
CA GLU A 145 5.85 -0.37 19.71
C GLU A 145 6.57 0.98 19.70
N ARG A 146 6.88 1.50 18.51
CA ARG A 146 7.50 2.83 18.34
C ARG A 146 6.51 3.96 18.63
N LYS A 147 5.22 3.75 18.33
CA LYS A 147 4.11 4.62 18.73
C LYS A 147 3.64 4.29 20.15
N LYS A 148 4.51 4.03 21.10
CA LYS A 148 4.13 4.07 22.51
C LYS A 148 3.89 5.52 22.90
N ILE A 149 2.78 6.03 22.43
CA ILE A 149 2.17 7.28 22.84
C ILE A 149 1.77 7.11 24.32
N ASP A 150 2.00 8.14 25.10
CA ASP A 150 1.42 8.28 26.44
C ASP A 150 -0.05 7.86 26.39
N PRO A 151 -0.57 7.08 27.35
CA PRO A 151 -1.98 6.66 27.39
C PRO A 151 -2.96 7.81 27.21
N ASP A 152 -2.63 9.01 27.64
CA ASP A 152 -3.44 10.20 27.51
C ASP A 152 -3.43 10.76 26.09
N GLU A 153 -2.27 10.79 25.40
CA GLU A 153 -2.19 11.13 23.97
C GLU A 153 -2.96 10.12 23.10
N ALA A 154 -2.89 8.82 23.43
CA ALA A 154 -3.64 7.80 22.73
C ALA A 154 -5.17 7.94 22.91
N ARG A 155 -5.62 8.42 24.06
CA ARG A 155 -7.03 8.75 24.30
C ARG A 155 -7.46 9.97 23.51
N GLN A 156 -6.61 10.98 23.46
CA GLN A 156 -6.83 12.21 22.70
C GLN A 156 -6.94 11.90 21.20
N GLU A 157 -5.98 11.16 20.63
CA GLU A 157 -6.04 10.75 19.21
C GLU A 157 -7.32 9.97 18.88
N ARG A 158 -7.77 9.05 19.77
CA ARG A 158 -9.01 8.31 19.56
C ARG A 158 -10.24 9.20 19.60
N ARG A 159 -10.27 10.17 20.53
CA ARG A 159 -11.32 11.19 20.62
C ARG A 159 -11.39 11.99 19.32
N ASP A 160 -10.26 12.56 18.89
CA ASP A 160 -10.19 13.39 17.69
C ASP A 160 -10.58 12.62 16.43
N GLN A 161 -10.15 11.37 16.32
CA GLN A 161 -10.54 10.51 15.21
C GLN A 161 -12.05 10.22 15.21
N SER A 162 -12.65 10.04 16.39
CA SER A 162 -14.09 9.81 16.54
C SER A 162 -14.88 11.07 16.18
N VAL A 163 -14.42 12.24 16.63
CA VAL A 163 -15.03 13.53 16.30
C VAL A 163 -14.93 13.81 14.80
N ARG A 164 -13.76 13.61 14.17
CA ARG A 164 -13.60 13.78 12.71
C ARG A 164 -14.53 12.87 11.91
N ARG A 165 -14.75 11.63 12.34
CA ARG A 165 -15.70 10.72 11.69
C ARG A 165 -17.13 11.22 11.84
N LEU A 166 -17.52 11.71 13.01
CA LEU A 166 -18.85 12.25 13.27
C LEU A 166 -19.10 13.50 12.44
N VAL A 167 -18.15 14.43 12.40
CA VAL A 167 -18.21 15.63 11.54
C VAL A 167 -18.39 15.26 10.08
N ALA A 168 -17.62 14.29 9.57
CA ALA A 168 -17.75 13.82 8.18
C ALA A 168 -19.14 13.19 7.92
N ALA A 169 -19.65 12.40 8.86
CA ALA A 169 -20.98 11.78 8.77
C ALA A 169 -22.09 12.84 8.78
N LEU A 170 -22.02 13.84 9.65
CA LEU A 170 -22.99 14.95 9.71
C LEU A 170 -22.97 15.80 8.43
N LYS A 171 -21.80 16.07 7.86
CA LYS A 171 -21.67 16.77 6.58
C LYS A 171 -22.30 16.00 5.42
N SER A 172 -22.07 14.68 5.38
CA SER A 172 -22.69 13.80 4.38
C SER A 172 -24.20 13.77 4.56
N PHE A 173 -24.66 13.55 5.79
CA PHE A 173 -26.09 13.54 6.14
C PHE A 173 -26.78 14.84 5.72
N LYS A 174 -26.20 16.00 6.07
CA LYS A 174 -26.74 17.31 5.66
C LYS A 174 -26.91 17.40 4.14
N LYS A 175 -25.85 17.07 3.38
CA LYS A 175 -25.86 17.11 1.93
C LYS A 175 -26.92 16.16 1.32
N ASP A 176 -27.05 14.97 1.88
CA ASP A 176 -28.02 13.98 1.39
C ASP A 176 -29.46 14.44 1.69
N MET A 177 -29.71 15.03 2.86
CA MET A 177 -31.04 15.49 3.27
C MET A 177 -31.48 16.77 2.50
N GLU A 178 -30.56 17.70 2.23
CA GLU A 178 -30.83 18.86 1.38
C GLU A 178 -31.18 18.43 -0.06
N THR A 179 -30.53 17.38 -0.56
CA THR A 179 -30.75 16.87 -1.91
C THR A 179 -32.04 16.07 -2.04
N LEU A 180 -32.34 15.22 -1.07
CA LEU A 180 -33.41 14.23 -1.12
C LEU A 180 -34.71 14.68 -0.44
N LYS A 181 -34.67 15.73 0.39
CA LYS A 181 -35.80 16.30 1.17
C LYS A 181 -36.56 15.22 2.01
N LEU A 182 -35.82 14.26 2.56
CA LEU A 182 -36.41 13.09 3.24
C LEU A 182 -36.68 13.28 4.73
N VAL A 183 -36.25 14.40 5.33
CA VAL A 183 -36.31 14.63 6.80
C VAL A 183 -36.92 15.99 7.10
N GLN A 184 -37.55 16.08 8.26
CA GLN A 184 -38.13 17.34 8.75
C GLN A 184 -37.04 18.40 8.95
N PRO A 185 -37.34 19.70 8.64
CA PRO A 185 -36.34 20.79 8.75
C PRO A 185 -35.65 20.88 10.11
N GLY A 186 -36.38 20.65 11.21
CA GLY A 186 -35.84 20.69 12.57
C GLY A 186 -34.67 19.72 12.81
N ILE A 187 -34.67 18.54 12.19
CA ILE A 187 -33.57 17.57 12.32
C ILE A 187 -32.31 18.08 11.60
N ILE A 188 -32.48 18.80 10.50
CA ILE A 188 -31.36 19.39 9.77
C ILE A 188 -30.74 20.52 10.61
N GLU A 189 -31.56 21.37 11.25
CA GLU A 189 -31.09 22.45 12.13
C GLU A 189 -30.34 21.90 13.36
N GLU A 190 -30.82 20.82 13.96
CA GLU A 190 -30.12 20.16 15.06
C GLU A 190 -28.76 19.58 14.61
N ALA A 191 -28.69 18.94 13.45
CA ALA A 191 -27.45 18.43 12.88
C ALA A 191 -26.45 19.55 12.57
N GLU A 192 -26.91 20.69 12.05
CA GLU A 192 -26.09 21.88 11.81
C GLU A 192 -25.55 22.50 13.10
N SER A 193 -26.40 22.59 14.12
CA SER A 193 -26.00 23.10 15.43
C SER A 193 -24.94 22.22 16.06
N LEU A 194 -25.11 20.90 15.99
CA LEU A 194 -24.12 19.93 16.49
C LEU A 194 -22.81 20.01 15.68
N LEU A 195 -22.90 20.11 14.36
CA LEU A 195 -21.74 20.25 13.49
C LEU A 195 -20.91 21.48 13.85
N LYS A 196 -21.56 22.62 14.01
CA LYS A 196 -20.91 23.88 14.39
C LYS A 196 -20.19 23.76 15.74
N ARG A 197 -20.84 23.19 16.75
CA ARG A 197 -20.23 22.98 18.08
C ARG A 197 -19.00 22.07 18.01
N LEU A 198 -19.04 20.99 17.24
CA LEU A 198 -17.92 20.09 17.07
C LEU A 198 -16.76 20.73 16.29
N GLU A 199 -17.03 21.58 15.33
CA GLU A 199 -16.01 22.34 14.61
C GLU A 199 -15.35 23.41 15.48
N GLU A 200 -16.13 24.10 16.33
CA GLU A 200 -15.62 25.08 17.29
C GLU A 200 -14.74 24.40 18.37
N GLU A 201 -15.15 23.23 18.89
CA GLU A 201 -14.36 22.45 19.84
C GLU A 201 -13.03 21.97 19.23
N ASN A 202 -13.02 21.52 17.95
CA ASN A 202 -11.81 21.16 17.25
C ASN A 202 -10.89 22.34 16.91
N ALA A 203 -11.43 23.53 16.72
CA ALA A 203 -10.64 24.73 16.41
C ALA A 203 -9.92 25.31 17.65
N HIS A 204 -10.37 24.96 18.85
CA HIS A 204 -9.76 25.40 20.11
C HIS A 204 -8.66 24.47 20.63
N ASP A 205 -8.35 23.36 19.95
CA ASP A 205 -7.26 22.47 20.32
C ASP A 205 -5.91 23.02 19.81
N PRO A 206 -4.98 23.40 20.71
CA PRO A 206 -3.73 24.10 20.34
C PRO A 206 -2.72 23.24 19.56
N GLN A 207 -3.01 21.96 19.29
CA GLN A 207 -2.10 21.04 18.58
C GLN A 207 -2.38 20.90 17.07
N THR A 208 -3.28 21.69 16.48
CA THR A 208 -3.58 21.67 15.04
C THR A 208 -2.87 22.77 14.24
N ARG A 209 -1.73 23.26 14.74
CA ARG A 209 -0.85 24.17 13.98
C ARG A 209 0.43 23.52 13.53
#